data_9e2de71f88b916901a773f2032bd21c0
#
_entry.id   9e2de71f88b916901a773f2032bd21c0
#
_cell.length_a   1.000
_cell.length_b   1.000
_cell.length_c   1.000
_cell.angle_alpha   90.00
_cell.angle_beta   90.00
_cell.angle_gamma   90.00
#
_symmetry.space_group_name_H-M   'P 1'
#
loop_
_entity.id
_entity.type
_entity.pdbx_description
1 polymer ?
#
loop_
_entity_poly.entity_id
_entity_poly.type
_entity_poly.pdbx_seq_one_letter_code
_entity_poly.pdbx_strand_id
1 'polypeptide(L)'
;MAVKYVPKDCYTGAMPDKFYQYTIIDEASRERFIFPFKEQSSHSTIQFVKMAIRHFGYKPKIIQTDNGFEFTHFKENKHVHPLDILCRELSIEHKLIRPRTPRHNGKVERSHRNDNRRFYQHLQFYSYDDLIKQMKRYLYTSNRLPMQTLGWKSPIDMRKSLSGASS
;
A
#
# COMPACT_ATOMS: atom_id res chain seq x y z
N MET A 1 2.28 -1.27 -5.70
CA MET A 1 1.12 -1.55 -4.81
C MET A 1 1.01 -3.05 -4.60
N ALA A 2 0.69 -3.48 -3.40
CA ALA A 2 0.57 -4.90 -3.06
C ALA A 2 -0.40 -5.10 -1.89
N VAL A 3 -0.84 -6.35 -1.69
CA VAL A 3 -1.74 -6.74 -0.60
C VAL A 3 -1.11 -7.90 0.18
N LYS A 4 -1.28 -7.88 1.50
CA LYS A 4 -0.86 -8.98 2.38
C LYS A 4 -1.94 -9.26 3.42
N TYR A 5 -1.95 -10.48 3.96
CA TYR A 5 -2.82 -10.83 5.07
C TYR A 5 -2.37 -10.16 6.36
N VAL A 6 -3.33 -9.72 7.16
CA VAL A 6 -3.07 -9.37 8.56
C VAL A 6 -2.96 -10.67 9.35
N PRO A 7 -1.86 -10.90 10.11
CA PRO A 7 -1.68 -12.15 10.84
C PRO A 7 -2.80 -12.41 11.85
N LYS A 8 -3.30 -13.64 11.88
CA LYS A 8 -4.39 -14.03 12.79
C LYS A 8 -4.00 -13.93 14.27
N ASP A 9 -2.72 -14.08 14.59
CA ASP A 9 -2.22 -14.00 15.96
C ASP A 9 -2.41 -12.63 16.59
N CYS A 10 -2.67 -11.61 15.78
CA CYS A 10 -2.90 -10.26 16.25
C CYS A 10 -4.34 -10.01 16.73
N TYR A 11 -5.25 -10.95 16.49
CA TYR A 11 -6.66 -10.82 16.88
C TYR A 11 -6.83 -11.14 18.37
N THR A 12 -7.52 -10.26 19.07
CA THR A 12 -7.93 -10.54 20.44
C THR A 12 -9.32 -11.20 20.42
N GLY A 13 -9.37 -12.49 20.76
CA GLY A 13 -10.60 -13.27 20.73
C GLY A 13 -10.86 -13.94 19.40
N ALA A 14 -12.03 -14.61 19.29
CA ALA A 14 -12.45 -15.29 18.08
C ALA A 14 -13.07 -14.29 17.10
N MET A 15 -12.32 -13.89 16.08
CA MET A 15 -12.87 -13.07 15.00
C MET A 15 -13.04 -13.94 13.75
N PRO A 16 -14.25 -13.98 13.16
CA PRO A 16 -14.48 -14.76 11.93
C PRO A 16 -13.88 -14.12 10.69
N ASP A 17 -13.62 -12.80 10.73
CA ASP A 17 -13.17 -12.04 9.58
C ASP A 17 -11.68 -12.18 9.35
N LYS A 18 -11.30 -12.14 8.09
CA LYS A 18 -9.91 -11.96 7.65
C LYS A 18 -9.72 -10.50 7.27
N PHE A 19 -8.52 -9.97 7.54
CA PHE A 19 -8.18 -8.62 7.14
C PHE A 19 -6.97 -8.62 6.21
N TYR A 20 -6.93 -7.63 5.33
CA TYR A 20 -5.93 -7.51 4.28
C TYR A 20 -5.34 -6.11 4.33
N GLN A 21 -4.02 -6.02 4.44
CA GLN A 21 -3.33 -4.75 4.35
C GLN A 21 -3.02 -4.45 2.90
N TYR A 22 -3.57 -3.36 2.39
CA TYR A 22 -3.17 -2.77 1.12
C TYR A 22 -2.02 -1.79 1.36
N THR A 23 -1.04 -1.80 0.48
CA THR A 23 0.15 -0.96 0.59
C THR A 23 0.48 -0.34 -0.76
N ILE A 24 0.70 0.97 -0.78
CA ILE A 24 1.26 1.68 -1.92
C ILE A 24 2.43 2.53 -1.43
N ILE A 25 3.52 2.56 -2.17
CA ILE A 25 4.73 3.30 -1.82
C ILE A 25 5.16 4.18 -2.99
N ASP A 26 5.49 5.43 -2.70
CA ASP A 26 6.11 6.33 -3.67
C ASP A 26 7.60 5.97 -3.80
N GLU A 27 8.03 5.64 -5.00
CA GLU A 27 9.41 5.22 -5.26
C GLU A 27 10.46 6.27 -4.92
N ALA A 28 10.17 7.53 -5.18
CA ALA A 28 11.13 8.61 -4.98
C ALA A 28 11.33 8.97 -3.52
N SER A 29 10.24 9.18 -2.79
CA SER A 29 10.28 9.61 -1.39
C SER A 29 10.27 8.45 -0.39
N ARG A 30 9.85 7.26 -0.80
CA ARG A 30 9.56 6.10 0.06
C ARG A 30 8.37 6.35 1.01
N GLU A 31 7.67 7.47 0.87
CA GLU A 31 6.41 7.68 1.58
C GLU A 31 5.40 6.64 1.14
N ARG A 32 4.68 6.09 2.08
CA ARG A 32 3.70 5.06 1.79
C ARG A 32 2.35 5.36 2.41
N PHE A 33 1.34 4.72 1.88
CA PHE A 33 0.02 4.65 2.46
C PHE A 33 -0.36 3.18 2.64
N ILE A 34 -0.88 2.84 3.81
CA ILE A 34 -1.39 1.51 4.13
C ILE A 34 -2.78 1.63 4.74
N PHE A 35 -3.63 0.65 4.45
CA PHE A 35 -4.98 0.61 5.02
C PHE A 35 -5.49 -0.83 5.07
N PRO A 36 -6.20 -1.24 6.14
CA PRO A 36 -6.77 -2.57 6.24
C PRO A 36 -8.16 -2.64 5.61
N PHE A 37 -8.42 -3.71 4.87
CA PHE A 37 -9.73 -4.00 4.29
C PHE A 37 -10.21 -5.38 4.76
N LYS A 38 -11.52 -5.59 4.76
CA LYS A 38 -12.15 -6.86 5.10
C LYS A 38 -12.14 -7.85 3.94
N GLU A 39 -11.86 -7.38 2.73
CA GLU A 39 -11.80 -8.22 1.54
C GLU A 39 -10.63 -7.85 0.63
N GLN A 40 -10.15 -8.84 -0.08
CA GLN A 40 -9.17 -8.67 -1.16
C GLN A 40 -9.95 -8.72 -2.47
N SER A 41 -10.28 -7.55 -3.00
CA SER A 41 -11.16 -7.44 -4.17
C SER A 41 -10.82 -6.22 -5.03
N SER A 42 -11.32 -6.20 -6.25
CA SER A 42 -11.22 -5.02 -7.11
C SER A 42 -11.92 -3.80 -6.50
N HIS A 43 -13.02 -4.01 -5.79
CA HIS A 43 -13.73 -2.94 -5.08
C HIS A 43 -12.85 -2.29 -4.01
N SER A 44 -12.21 -3.10 -3.16
CA SER A 44 -11.26 -2.61 -2.15
C SER A 44 -10.07 -1.90 -2.79
N THR A 45 -9.56 -2.40 -3.92
CA THR A 45 -8.48 -1.76 -4.67
C THR A 45 -8.86 -0.35 -5.13
N ILE A 46 -10.06 -0.18 -5.68
CA ILE A 46 -10.57 1.13 -6.13
C ILE A 46 -10.65 2.11 -4.96
N GLN A 47 -11.23 1.67 -3.84
CA GLN A 47 -11.32 2.51 -2.64
C GLN A 47 -9.94 2.89 -2.13
N PHE A 48 -9.02 1.93 -2.08
CA PHE A 48 -7.67 2.15 -1.60
C PHE A 48 -6.90 3.17 -2.46
N VAL A 49 -6.97 3.07 -3.78
CA VAL A 49 -6.32 4.04 -4.69
C VAL A 49 -6.86 5.45 -4.47
N LYS A 50 -8.18 5.60 -4.34
CA LYS A 50 -8.80 6.91 -4.06
C LYS A 50 -8.35 7.48 -2.72
N MET A 51 -8.25 6.64 -1.69
CA MET A 51 -7.75 7.04 -0.37
C MET A 51 -6.27 7.43 -0.42
N ALA A 52 -5.46 6.68 -1.16
CA ALA A 52 -4.04 6.95 -1.32
C ALA A 52 -3.79 8.30 -2.00
N ILE A 53 -4.52 8.62 -3.05
CA ILE A 53 -4.43 9.92 -3.73
C ILE A 53 -4.74 11.05 -2.75
N ARG A 54 -5.77 10.91 -1.92
CA ARG A 54 -6.11 11.89 -0.88
C ARG A 54 -5.00 12.01 0.18
N HIS A 55 -4.43 10.88 0.58
CA HIS A 55 -3.34 10.86 1.57
C HIS A 55 -2.09 11.57 1.05
N PHE A 56 -1.66 11.27 -0.16
CA PHE A 56 -0.48 11.88 -0.77
C PHE A 56 -0.71 13.35 -1.14
N GLY A 57 -1.94 13.72 -1.48
CA GLY A 57 -2.27 15.05 -1.97
C GLY A 57 -1.90 15.27 -3.44
N TYR A 58 -1.49 14.23 -4.15
CA TYR A 58 -1.20 14.26 -5.58
C TYR A 58 -1.58 12.93 -6.23
N LYS A 59 -1.75 12.97 -7.55
CA LYS A 59 -2.07 11.82 -8.36
C LYS A 59 -0.78 11.23 -8.96
N PRO A 60 -0.50 9.92 -8.80
CA PRO A 60 0.65 9.31 -9.42
C PRO A 60 0.51 9.26 -10.94
N LYS A 61 1.63 9.28 -11.64
CA LYS A 61 1.65 9.07 -13.10
C LYS A 61 1.50 7.60 -13.45
N ILE A 62 2.10 6.73 -12.65
CA ILE A 62 2.17 5.29 -12.87
C ILE A 62 1.86 4.59 -11.55
N ILE A 63 0.98 3.58 -11.62
CA ILE A 63 0.76 2.62 -10.53
C ILE A 63 1.25 1.26 -11.00
N GLN A 64 2.16 0.67 -10.24
CA GLN A 64 2.69 -0.66 -10.52
C GLN A 64 2.12 -1.68 -9.53
N THR A 65 1.62 -2.81 -10.03
CA THR A 65 1.05 -3.88 -9.21
C THR A 65 1.58 -5.23 -9.66
N ASP A 66 1.41 -6.25 -8.81
CA ASP A 66 1.57 -7.63 -9.25
C ASP A 66 0.33 -8.09 -10.05
N ASN A 67 0.29 -9.39 -10.38
CA ASN A 67 -0.79 -9.97 -11.19
C ASN A 67 -1.93 -10.55 -10.34
N GLY A 68 -2.13 -10.08 -9.12
CA GLY A 68 -3.23 -10.50 -8.27
C GLY A 68 -4.60 -10.16 -8.90
N PHE A 69 -5.60 -11.00 -8.62
CA PHE A 69 -6.96 -10.81 -9.16
C PHE A 69 -7.60 -9.49 -8.73
N GLU A 70 -7.17 -8.94 -7.62
CA GLU A 70 -7.61 -7.63 -7.12
C GLU A 70 -7.10 -6.47 -7.98
N PHE A 71 -6.09 -6.69 -8.81
CA PHE A 71 -5.44 -5.68 -9.65
C PHE A 71 -5.65 -5.89 -11.15
N THR A 72 -5.88 -7.14 -11.58
CA THR A 72 -6.00 -7.46 -13.01
C THR A 72 -6.83 -8.71 -13.21
N HIS A 73 -7.37 -8.86 -14.41
CA HIS A 73 -8.03 -10.10 -14.83
C HIS A 73 -7.02 -11.09 -15.41
N PHE A 74 -7.36 -12.39 -15.36
CA PHE A 74 -6.63 -13.39 -16.12
C PHE A 74 -6.76 -13.10 -17.62
N LYS A 75 -5.75 -13.49 -18.39
CA LYS A 75 -5.65 -13.23 -19.84
C LYS A 75 -6.89 -13.65 -20.65
N GLU A 76 -7.64 -14.62 -20.14
CA GLU A 76 -8.84 -15.14 -20.79
C GLU A 76 -10.09 -14.28 -20.59
N ASN A 77 -10.04 -13.33 -19.68
CA ASN A 77 -11.18 -12.46 -19.40
C ASN A 77 -11.18 -11.28 -20.39
N LYS A 78 -12.24 -11.16 -21.16
CA LYS A 78 -12.42 -10.08 -22.15
C LYS A 78 -12.85 -8.75 -21.53
N HIS A 79 -13.22 -8.72 -20.26
CA HIS A 79 -13.65 -7.50 -19.58
C HIS A 79 -12.45 -6.72 -19.05
N VAL A 80 -12.54 -5.40 -19.12
CA VAL A 80 -11.53 -4.50 -18.54
C VAL A 80 -11.65 -4.54 -17.03
N HIS A 81 -10.52 -4.69 -16.33
CA HIS A 81 -10.50 -4.69 -14.88
C HIS A 81 -10.91 -3.31 -14.32
N PRO A 82 -11.69 -3.25 -13.23
CA PRO A 82 -12.09 -1.97 -12.63
C PRO A 82 -10.94 -1.02 -12.31
N LEU A 83 -9.79 -1.52 -11.90
CA LEU A 83 -8.60 -0.70 -11.68
C LEU A 83 -8.13 -0.01 -12.96
N ASP A 84 -8.14 -0.71 -14.08
CA ASP A 84 -7.75 -0.12 -15.37
C ASP A 84 -8.72 0.97 -15.81
N ILE A 85 -10.01 0.79 -15.54
CA ILE A 85 -11.03 1.81 -15.80
C ILE A 85 -10.74 3.07 -14.98
N LEU A 86 -10.50 2.91 -13.67
CA LEU A 86 -10.17 4.02 -12.79
C LEU A 86 -8.89 4.73 -13.23
N CYS A 87 -7.85 3.97 -13.57
CA CYS A 87 -6.59 4.53 -14.03
C CYS A 87 -6.75 5.35 -15.31
N ARG A 88 -7.57 4.88 -16.25
CA ARG A 88 -7.90 5.65 -17.46
C ARG A 88 -8.64 6.95 -17.14
N GLU A 89 -9.63 6.90 -16.27
CA GLU A 89 -10.38 8.08 -15.83
C GLU A 89 -9.48 9.14 -15.18
N LEU A 90 -8.47 8.69 -14.42
CA LEU A 90 -7.55 9.56 -13.71
C LEU A 90 -6.27 9.89 -14.50
N SER A 91 -6.15 9.41 -15.73
CA SER A 91 -4.92 9.53 -16.54
C SER A 91 -3.67 8.97 -15.85
N ILE A 92 -3.84 7.82 -15.20
CA ILE A 92 -2.77 7.06 -14.55
C ILE A 92 -2.44 5.85 -15.43
N GLU A 93 -1.16 5.59 -15.66
CA GLU A 93 -0.71 4.37 -16.32
C GLU A 93 -0.65 3.22 -15.30
N HIS A 94 -1.33 2.12 -15.57
CA HIS A 94 -1.24 0.90 -14.75
C HIS A 94 -0.24 -0.05 -15.40
N LYS A 95 0.83 -0.38 -14.66
CA LYS A 95 1.85 -1.33 -15.08
C LYS A 95 1.80 -2.59 -14.22
N LEU A 96 1.80 -3.75 -14.90
CA LEU A 96 1.92 -5.03 -14.23
C LEU A 96 3.39 -5.41 -14.10
N ILE A 97 3.79 -5.91 -12.94
CA ILE A 97 5.10 -6.49 -12.72
C ILE A 97 5.20 -7.79 -13.51
N ARG A 98 6.29 -7.97 -14.25
CA ARG A 98 6.54 -9.22 -14.97
C ARG A 98 6.73 -10.36 -13.97
N PRO A 99 6.10 -11.53 -14.22
CA PRO A 99 6.33 -12.71 -13.37
C PRO A 99 7.83 -13.00 -13.26
N ARG A 100 8.27 -13.43 -12.07
CA ARG A 100 9.67 -13.80 -11.78
C ARG A 100 10.69 -12.65 -11.89
N THR A 101 10.24 -11.39 -11.73
CA THR A 101 11.16 -10.25 -11.69
C THR A 101 11.15 -9.63 -10.28
N PRO A 102 11.94 -10.16 -9.32
CA PRO A 102 11.89 -9.74 -7.90
C PRO A 102 12.21 -8.26 -7.68
N ARG A 103 12.98 -7.65 -8.59
CA ARG A 103 13.43 -6.25 -8.46
C ARG A 103 12.28 -5.25 -8.46
N HIS A 104 11.17 -5.55 -9.16
CA HIS A 104 10.09 -4.60 -9.36
C HIS A 104 9.22 -4.39 -8.10
N ASN A 105 9.22 -5.34 -7.17
CA ASN A 105 8.41 -5.24 -5.94
C ASN A 105 9.26 -5.23 -4.66
N GLY A 106 10.57 -5.16 -4.77
CA GLY A 106 11.49 -5.27 -3.63
C GLY A 106 11.27 -4.22 -2.54
N LYS A 107 10.85 -3.01 -2.92
CA LYS A 107 10.58 -1.94 -1.96
C LYS A 107 9.34 -2.22 -1.13
N VAL A 108 8.27 -2.71 -1.75
CA VAL A 108 7.04 -3.10 -1.06
C VAL A 108 7.29 -4.32 -0.16
N GLU A 109 7.98 -5.32 -0.65
CA GLU A 109 8.34 -6.51 0.13
C GLU A 109 9.19 -6.17 1.35
N ARG A 110 10.16 -5.27 1.19
CA ARG A 110 10.96 -4.78 2.31
C ARG A 110 10.12 -4.04 3.33
N SER A 111 9.18 -3.22 2.87
CA SER A 111 8.27 -2.51 3.76
C SER A 111 7.38 -3.49 4.53
N HIS A 112 6.91 -4.56 3.91
CA HIS A 112 6.13 -5.60 4.56
C HIS A 112 6.95 -6.36 5.63
N ARG A 113 8.24 -6.61 5.37
CA ARG A 113 9.13 -7.20 6.40
C ARG A 113 9.30 -6.28 7.61
N ASN A 114 9.45 -4.99 7.37
CA ASN A 114 9.51 -3.99 8.43
C ASN A 114 8.20 -3.93 9.22
N ASP A 115 7.06 -4.04 8.54
CA ASP A 115 5.76 -4.09 9.19
C ASP A 115 5.62 -5.29 10.10
N ASN A 116 6.12 -6.46 9.69
CA ASN A 116 6.10 -7.65 10.54
C ASN A 116 6.89 -7.43 11.83
N ARG A 117 8.08 -6.83 11.74
CA ARG A 117 8.97 -6.60 12.90
C ARG A 117 8.51 -5.47 13.80
N ARG A 118 8.03 -4.36 13.21
CA ARG A 118 7.77 -3.11 13.94
C ARG A 118 6.32 -2.98 14.37
N PHE A 119 5.41 -3.64 13.68
CA PHE A 119 3.98 -3.50 13.90
C PHE A 119 3.33 -4.81 14.29
N TYR A 120 3.31 -5.81 13.41
CA TYR A 120 2.54 -7.04 13.63
C TYR A 120 3.05 -7.90 14.78
N GLN A 121 4.35 -7.91 15.08
CA GLN A 121 4.89 -8.63 16.23
C GLN A 121 4.34 -8.15 17.58
N HIS A 122 3.88 -6.91 17.63
CA HIS A 122 3.41 -6.27 18.87
C HIS A 122 1.93 -5.91 18.81
N LEU A 123 1.28 -6.15 17.68
CA LEU A 123 -0.11 -5.76 17.46
C LEU A 123 -1.06 -6.74 18.13
N GLN A 124 -2.00 -6.18 18.89
CA GLN A 124 -3.22 -6.86 19.30
C GLN A 124 -4.40 -5.90 19.07
N PHE A 125 -5.42 -6.37 18.37
CA PHE A 125 -6.62 -5.58 18.10
C PHE A 125 -7.88 -6.41 18.32
N TYR A 126 -8.95 -5.75 18.75
CA TYR A 126 -10.22 -6.39 19.09
C TYR A 126 -11.36 -6.06 18.12
N SER A 127 -11.16 -5.11 17.23
CA SER A 127 -12.16 -4.71 16.22
C SER A 127 -11.49 -4.15 14.97
N TYR A 128 -12.26 -4.08 13.89
CA TYR A 128 -11.80 -3.45 12.66
C TYR A 128 -11.43 -1.98 12.87
N ASP A 129 -12.23 -1.25 13.63
CA ASP A 129 -11.96 0.16 13.92
C ASP A 129 -10.68 0.34 14.75
N ASP A 130 -10.43 -0.57 15.69
CA ASP A 130 -9.17 -0.57 16.45
C ASP A 130 -7.97 -0.85 15.56
N LEU A 131 -8.08 -1.81 14.64
CA LEU A 131 -7.03 -2.09 13.66
C LEU A 131 -6.73 -0.85 12.79
N ILE A 132 -7.75 -0.16 12.31
CA ILE A 132 -7.61 1.08 11.54
C ILE A 132 -6.86 2.14 12.33
N LYS A 133 -7.24 2.36 13.59
CA LYS A 133 -6.59 3.35 14.45
C LYS A 133 -5.11 3.05 14.68
N GLN A 134 -4.81 1.80 15.02
CA GLN A 134 -3.42 1.39 15.28
C GLN A 134 -2.57 1.46 14.02
N MET A 135 -3.11 1.06 12.87
CA MET A 135 -2.41 1.13 11.60
C MET A 135 -2.15 2.57 11.15
N LYS A 136 -3.09 3.48 11.39
CA LYS A 136 -2.89 4.92 11.14
C LYS A 136 -1.75 5.51 11.96
N ARG A 137 -1.68 5.17 13.25
CA ARG A 137 -0.59 5.62 14.13
C ARG A 137 0.76 5.09 13.66
N TYR A 138 0.79 3.81 13.33
CA TYR A 138 1.99 3.19 12.82
C TYR A 138 2.47 3.83 11.52
N LEU A 139 1.57 4.05 10.57
CA LEU A 139 1.87 4.70 9.30
C LEU A 139 2.44 6.10 9.52
N TYR A 140 1.81 6.89 10.39
CA TYR A 140 2.29 8.23 10.73
C TYR A 140 3.74 8.21 11.21
N THR A 141 4.04 7.32 12.15
CA THR A 141 5.41 7.17 12.68
C THR A 141 6.36 6.64 11.61
N SER A 142 5.95 5.61 10.87
CA SER A 142 6.78 4.95 9.84
C SER A 142 7.25 5.94 8.76
N ASN A 143 6.38 6.84 8.31
CA ASN A 143 6.72 7.86 7.31
C ASN A 143 7.63 8.97 7.85
N ARG A 144 7.86 9.02 9.15
CA ARG A 144 8.69 10.02 9.82
C ARG A 144 9.99 9.46 10.41
N LEU A 145 10.24 8.15 10.21
CA LEU A 145 11.50 7.55 10.63
C LEU A 145 12.59 7.79 9.58
N PRO A 146 13.81 8.21 10.00
CA PRO A 146 14.93 8.35 9.09
C PRO A 146 15.27 7.02 8.40
N MET A 147 15.58 7.08 7.13
CA MET A 147 15.99 5.92 6.33
C MET A 147 17.39 6.12 5.77
N GLN A 148 18.24 5.11 5.93
CA GLN A 148 19.60 5.14 5.41
C GLN A 148 19.61 5.35 3.89
N THR A 149 18.71 4.72 3.16
CA THR A 149 18.59 4.83 1.70
C THR A 149 18.18 6.23 1.23
N LEU A 150 17.70 7.07 2.15
CA LEU A 150 17.32 8.46 1.88
C LEU A 150 18.31 9.47 2.48
N GLY A 151 19.55 9.03 2.75
CA GLY A 151 20.54 9.89 3.41
C GLY A 151 20.10 10.31 4.82
N TRP A 152 19.43 9.41 5.52
CA TRP A 152 18.90 9.62 6.88
C TRP A 152 17.75 10.64 6.97
N LYS A 153 17.17 11.01 5.83
CA LYS A 153 15.89 11.73 5.81
C LYS A 153 14.73 10.76 6.02
N SER A 154 13.64 11.25 6.62
CA SER A 154 12.39 10.50 6.64
C SER A 154 11.71 10.57 5.26
N PRO A 155 10.78 9.64 4.96
CA PRO A 155 9.98 9.74 3.74
C PRO A 155 9.26 11.08 3.57
N ILE A 156 8.69 11.61 4.65
CA ILE A 156 8.01 12.92 4.63
C ILE A 156 8.99 14.04 4.28
N ASP A 157 10.17 14.06 4.89
CA ASP A 157 11.19 15.08 4.62
C ASP A 157 11.73 14.97 3.19
N MET A 158 11.91 13.74 2.69
CA MET A 158 12.31 13.53 1.30
C MET A 158 11.27 14.06 0.33
N ARG A 159 9.98 13.79 0.58
CA ARG A 159 8.90 14.34 -0.25
C ARG A 159 8.92 15.87 -0.26
N LYS A 160 9.08 16.49 0.90
CA LYS A 160 9.18 17.96 0.99
C LYS A 160 10.38 18.51 0.22
N SER A 161 11.53 17.83 0.30
CA SER A 161 12.72 18.20 -0.47
C SER A 161 12.47 18.15 -1.98
N LEU A 162 11.81 17.09 -2.46
CA LEU A 162 11.48 16.92 -3.87
C LEU A 162 10.48 17.97 -4.36
N SER A 163 9.50 18.34 -3.53
CA SER A 163 8.53 19.38 -3.84
C SER A 163 9.16 20.78 -3.83
N GLY A 164 10.07 21.05 -2.89
CA GLY A 164 10.78 22.32 -2.79
C GLY A 164 11.78 22.57 -3.91
N ALA A 165 12.31 21.51 -4.54
CA ALA A 165 13.23 21.61 -5.66
C ALA A 165 12.57 22.12 -6.95
N SER A 166 11.25 22.18 -7.00
CA SER A 166 10.46 22.65 -8.15
C SER A 166 10.00 24.11 -8.03
N SER A 167 10.41 24.79 -6.98
CA SER A 167 10.08 26.20 -6.74
C SER A 167 11.23 27.15 -7.14
#